data_8b3ebda1881be4c36c9c5d6c030333c1
#
_entry.id   8b3ebda1881be4c36c9c5d6c030333c1
#
_cell.length_a   1.000
_cell.length_b   1.000
_cell.length_c   1.000
_cell.angle_alpha   90.00
_cell.angle_beta   90.00
_cell.angle_gamma   90.00
#
_symmetry.space_group_name_H-M   'P 1'
#
loop_
_entity.id
_entity.type
_entity.pdbx_description
1 polymer ?
#
loop_
_entity_poly.entity_id
_entity_poly.type
_entity_poly.pdbx_seq_one_letter_code
_entity_poly.pdbx_strand_id
1 'polypeptide(L)'
;MTDSQAPGISLRNAALANGVSLDRDQIDALHRYRDEIVEQNRRFNLVGTLDASEIERVLILGSLDLISLIETEGADPIRLIDVGTGAGVPGVPLKIALGRRVDVTLLDANGKKVSFLSHVIGLVGDSIAGTV
;
A
#
# COMPACT_ATOMS: atom_id res chain seq x y z
N MET A 1 -12.53 -22.92 5.40
CA MET A 1 -12.58 -21.89 5.60
C MET A 1 -11.37 -21.11 5.85
N THR A 2 -11.33 -20.14 5.30
CA THR A 2 -10.18 -19.31 5.36
C THR A 2 -9.85 -18.78 6.71
N ASP A 3 -10.79 -18.91 7.63
CA ASP A 3 -10.59 -18.38 8.95
C ASP A 3 -9.47 -19.05 9.69
N SER A 4 -9.07 -20.23 9.24
CA SER A 4 -7.96 -20.92 9.86
C SER A 4 -6.61 -20.28 9.53
N GLN A 5 -6.56 -19.34 8.59
CA GLN A 5 -5.31 -18.71 8.22
C GLN A 5 -4.88 -17.69 9.27
N ALA A 6 -3.59 -17.67 9.56
CA ALA A 6 -3.02 -16.64 10.42
C ALA A 6 -3.14 -15.27 9.74
N PRO A 7 -3.24 -14.19 10.53
CA PRO A 7 -3.28 -12.84 9.95
C PRO A 7 -2.08 -12.59 9.05
N GLY A 8 -2.32 -12.03 7.90
CA GLY A 8 -1.28 -11.65 6.96
C GLY A 8 -0.80 -12.73 6.01
N ILE A 9 -1.33 -13.96 6.10
CA ILE A 9 -0.91 -15.04 5.18
C ILE A 9 -1.16 -14.66 3.73
N SER A 10 -2.31 -14.09 3.42
CA SER A 10 -2.62 -13.70 2.04
C SER A 10 -1.65 -12.65 1.52
N LEU A 11 -1.30 -11.68 2.37
CA LEU A 11 -0.33 -10.64 1.99
C LEU A 11 1.05 -11.23 1.79
N ARG A 12 1.48 -12.13 2.69
CA ARG A 12 2.77 -12.81 2.54
C ARG A 12 2.84 -13.60 1.25
N ASN A 13 1.79 -14.34 0.95
CA ASN A 13 1.77 -15.19 -0.26
C ASN A 13 1.82 -14.35 -1.53
N ALA A 14 1.09 -13.25 -1.57
CA ALA A 14 1.13 -12.36 -2.73
C ALA A 14 2.50 -11.75 -2.93
N ALA A 15 3.16 -11.33 -1.85
CA ALA A 15 4.49 -10.77 -1.93
C ALA A 15 5.51 -11.84 -2.34
N LEU A 16 5.42 -13.04 -1.76
CA LEU A 16 6.33 -14.14 -2.10
C LEU A 16 6.19 -14.55 -3.57
N ALA A 17 4.98 -14.56 -4.10
CA ALA A 17 4.75 -14.86 -5.51
C ALA A 17 5.47 -13.86 -6.42
N ASN A 18 5.78 -12.68 -5.91
CA ASN A 18 6.49 -11.62 -6.63
C ASN A 18 7.92 -11.45 -6.14
N GLY A 19 8.44 -12.40 -5.39
CA GLY A 19 9.85 -12.41 -4.97
C GLY A 19 10.17 -11.59 -3.74
N VAL A 20 9.17 -11.19 -2.95
CA VAL A 20 9.36 -10.35 -1.77
C VAL A 20 8.87 -11.07 -0.52
N SER A 21 9.70 -11.05 0.53
CA SER A 21 9.34 -11.60 1.84
C SER A 21 8.94 -10.46 2.77
N LEU A 22 7.70 -10.45 3.23
CA LEU A 22 7.20 -9.43 4.17
C LEU A 22 7.47 -9.87 5.60
N ASP A 23 8.02 -8.97 6.40
CA ASP A 23 8.14 -9.21 7.83
C ASP A 23 6.87 -8.76 8.56
N ARG A 24 6.84 -8.97 9.88
CA ARG A 24 5.67 -8.64 10.67
C ARG A 24 5.34 -7.16 10.66
N ASP A 25 6.36 -6.31 10.70
CA ASP A 25 6.15 -4.86 10.70
C ASP A 25 5.53 -4.40 9.38
N GLN A 26 5.95 -4.97 8.27
CA GLN A 26 5.38 -4.65 6.96
C GLN A 26 3.92 -5.10 6.88
N ILE A 27 3.60 -6.28 7.38
CA ILE A 27 2.23 -6.76 7.41
C ILE A 27 1.35 -5.89 8.30
N ASP A 28 1.84 -5.52 9.47
CA ASP A 28 1.13 -4.63 10.37
C ASP A 28 0.90 -3.26 9.73
N ALA A 29 1.88 -2.74 9.01
CA ALA A 29 1.75 -1.47 8.29
C ALA A 29 0.68 -1.56 7.19
N LEU A 30 0.64 -2.65 6.43
CA LEU A 30 -0.38 -2.84 5.40
C LEU A 30 -1.78 -2.95 6.00
N HIS A 31 -1.92 -3.65 7.12
CA HIS A 31 -3.21 -3.73 7.81
C HIS A 31 -3.63 -2.38 8.38
N ARG A 32 -2.70 -1.62 8.95
CA ARG A 32 -3.00 -0.28 9.44
C ARG A 32 -3.43 0.65 8.31
N TYR A 33 -2.75 0.57 7.19
CA TYR A 33 -3.12 1.32 6.01
C TYR A 33 -4.54 0.98 5.55
N ARG A 34 -4.87 -0.31 5.47
CA ARG A 34 -6.23 -0.77 5.15
C ARG A 34 -7.26 -0.15 6.10
N ASP A 35 -6.99 -0.20 7.39
CA ASP A 35 -7.93 0.29 8.41
C ASP A 35 -8.10 1.80 8.31
N GLU A 36 -7.05 2.54 7.95
CA GLU A 36 -7.15 3.98 7.73
C GLU A 36 -8.01 4.31 6.50
N ILE A 37 -7.91 3.53 5.45
CA ILE A 37 -8.78 3.71 4.28
C ILE A 37 -10.24 3.51 4.70
N VAL A 38 -10.53 2.47 5.47
CA VAL A 38 -11.89 2.19 5.96
C VAL A 38 -12.40 3.36 6.76
N GLU A 39 -11.60 3.87 7.68
CA GLU A 39 -12.01 4.98 8.55
C GLU A 39 -12.28 6.26 7.76
N GLN A 40 -11.37 6.62 6.86
CA GLN A 40 -11.55 7.84 6.06
C GLN A 40 -12.70 7.72 5.08
N ASN A 41 -12.94 6.53 4.56
CA ASN A 41 -14.02 6.33 3.60
C ASN A 41 -15.40 6.58 4.22
N ARG A 42 -15.50 6.57 5.55
CA ARG A 42 -16.72 6.96 6.25
C ARG A 42 -16.94 8.46 6.22
N ARG A 43 -15.88 9.25 6.11
CA ARG A 43 -15.94 10.71 6.17
C ARG A 43 -16.09 11.34 4.82
N PHE A 44 -15.41 10.80 3.81
CA PHE A 44 -15.58 11.23 2.43
C PHE A 44 -15.31 10.04 1.52
N ASN A 45 -15.82 10.11 0.31
CA ASN A 45 -15.75 9.00 -0.62
C ASN A 45 -14.32 8.84 -1.14
N LEU A 46 -13.52 8.01 -0.48
CA LEU A 46 -12.14 7.76 -0.84
C LEU A 46 -12.00 6.61 -1.84
N VAL A 47 -12.72 5.51 -1.60
CA VAL A 47 -12.63 4.29 -2.41
C VAL A 47 -14.01 3.72 -2.77
N GLY A 48 -15.05 4.52 -2.68
CA GLY A 48 -16.39 4.09 -3.03
C GLY A 48 -17.00 3.15 -2.00
N THR A 49 -17.63 2.08 -2.46
CA THR A 49 -18.38 1.17 -1.61
C THR A 49 -17.58 -0.05 -1.15
N LEU A 50 -16.26 -0.05 -1.34
CA LEU A 50 -15.44 -1.19 -0.95
C LEU A 50 -15.41 -1.34 0.57
N ASP A 51 -15.60 -2.56 1.06
CA ASP A 51 -15.41 -2.88 2.48
C ASP A 51 -13.94 -3.25 2.77
N ALA A 52 -13.63 -3.52 4.03
CA ALA A 52 -12.25 -3.81 4.45
C ALA A 52 -11.65 -5.00 3.70
N SER A 53 -12.43 -6.05 3.49
CA SER A 53 -11.98 -7.25 2.77
C SER A 53 -11.68 -6.94 1.30
N GLU A 54 -12.54 -6.16 0.67
CA GLU A 54 -12.37 -5.76 -0.72
C GLU A 54 -11.19 -4.80 -0.88
N ILE A 55 -11.01 -3.88 0.07
CA ILE A 55 -9.85 -2.98 0.07
C ILE A 55 -8.57 -3.80 0.11
N GLU A 56 -8.49 -4.76 1.00
CA GLU A 56 -7.30 -5.62 1.06
C GLU A 56 -7.10 -6.39 -0.23
N ARG A 57 -8.13 -7.05 -0.72
CA ARG A 57 -8.02 -7.91 -1.91
C ARG A 57 -7.77 -7.11 -3.18
N VAL A 58 -8.54 -6.06 -3.41
CA VAL A 58 -8.49 -5.33 -4.67
C VAL A 58 -7.35 -4.34 -4.69
N LEU A 59 -7.21 -3.54 -3.62
CA LEU A 59 -6.26 -2.44 -3.62
C LEU A 59 -4.87 -2.87 -3.16
N ILE A 60 -4.78 -3.64 -2.08
CA ILE A 60 -3.48 -3.98 -1.51
C ILE A 60 -2.86 -5.18 -2.22
N LEU A 61 -3.56 -6.31 -2.30
CA LEU A 61 -3.02 -7.47 -3.00
C LEU A 61 -2.79 -7.16 -4.48
N GLY A 62 -3.71 -6.41 -5.09
CA GLY A 62 -3.55 -5.98 -6.47
C GLY A 62 -2.29 -5.15 -6.68
N SER A 63 -1.95 -4.29 -5.71
CA SER A 63 -0.72 -3.50 -5.77
C SER A 63 0.52 -4.39 -5.67
N LEU A 64 0.50 -5.37 -4.78
CA LEU A 64 1.64 -6.29 -4.62
C LEU A 64 1.92 -7.08 -5.89
N ASP A 65 0.91 -7.36 -6.70
CA ASP A 65 1.09 -8.04 -7.97
C ASP A 65 1.92 -7.25 -8.99
N LEU A 66 2.11 -5.95 -8.75
CA LEU A 66 2.94 -5.13 -9.63
C LEU A 66 4.42 -5.20 -9.30
N ILE A 67 4.80 -5.82 -8.19
CA ILE A 67 6.19 -5.85 -7.74
C ILE A 67 7.12 -6.43 -8.79
N SER A 68 6.73 -7.52 -9.43
CA SER A 68 7.58 -8.17 -10.43
C SER A 68 7.89 -7.25 -11.62
N LEU A 69 6.96 -6.38 -11.97
CA LEU A 69 7.18 -5.41 -13.05
C LEU A 69 8.19 -4.35 -12.65
N ILE A 70 8.14 -3.92 -11.38
CA ILE A 70 9.05 -2.88 -10.87
C ILE A 70 10.46 -3.44 -10.71
N GLU A 71 10.59 -4.64 -10.21
CA GLU A 71 11.89 -5.27 -9.95
C GLU A 71 12.71 -5.46 -11.22
N THR A 72 12.11 -5.44 -12.40
CA THR A 72 12.85 -5.61 -13.64
C THR A 72 13.57 -4.34 -14.09
N GLU A 73 13.35 -3.20 -13.43
CA GLU A 73 13.96 -1.93 -13.86
C GLU A 73 15.47 -1.85 -13.62
N GLY A 74 15.98 -2.58 -12.63
CA GLY A 74 17.42 -2.64 -12.37
C GLY A 74 18.02 -1.43 -11.67
N ALA A 75 17.26 -0.37 -11.42
CA ALA A 75 17.74 0.78 -10.69
C ALA A 75 17.71 0.52 -9.18
N ASP A 76 18.59 1.19 -8.42
CA ASP A 76 18.63 1.04 -6.96
C ASP A 76 18.98 2.39 -6.33
N PRO A 77 18.05 3.09 -5.69
CA PRO A 77 16.62 2.75 -5.63
C PRO A 77 15.89 3.04 -6.93
N ILE A 78 14.78 2.35 -7.13
CA ILE A 78 13.88 2.63 -8.23
C ILE A 78 13.04 3.86 -7.84
N ARG A 79 12.93 4.83 -8.73
CA ARG A 79 12.06 5.99 -8.49
C ARG A 79 10.72 5.79 -9.16
N LEU A 80 9.66 5.86 -8.37
CA LEU A 80 8.30 5.62 -8.80
C LEU A 80 7.43 6.83 -8.51
N ILE A 81 6.70 7.28 -9.51
CA ILE A 81 5.71 8.34 -9.32
C ILE A 81 4.33 7.75 -9.58
N ASP A 82 3.46 7.85 -8.58
CA ASP A 82 2.09 7.37 -8.65
C ASP A 82 1.18 8.58 -8.88
N VAL A 83 0.79 8.79 -10.13
CA VAL A 83 0.01 9.96 -10.55
C VAL A 83 -1.47 9.68 -10.40
N GLY A 84 -2.20 10.60 -9.74
CA GLY A 84 -3.61 10.37 -9.45
C GLY A 84 -3.79 9.26 -8.43
N THR A 85 -2.94 9.22 -7.42
CA THR A 85 -2.82 8.09 -6.52
C THR A 85 -4.07 7.81 -5.66
N GLY A 86 -4.93 8.81 -5.45
CA GLY A 86 -6.16 8.66 -4.69
C GLY A 86 -5.90 8.26 -3.24
N ALA A 87 -6.30 7.04 -2.89
CA ALA A 87 -6.07 6.48 -1.55
C ALA A 87 -4.62 6.05 -1.32
N GLY A 88 -3.75 6.24 -2.30
CA GLY A 88 -2.34 5.85 -2.19
C GLY A 88 -2.02 4.52 -2.86
N VAL A 89 -2.84 4.08 -3.80
CA VAL A 89 -2.61 2.80 -4.49
C VAL A 89 -2.21 3.07 -5.94
N PRO A 90 -1.21 2.34 -6.42
CA PRO A 90 -0.46 1.27 -5.78
C PRO A 90 0.74 1.75 -4.93
N GLY A 91 1.00 3.04 -4.88
CA GLY A 91 2.24 3.60 -4.31
C GLY A 91 2.52 3.21 -2.87
N VAL A 92 1.54 3.35 -1.97
CA VAL A 92 1.75 3.06 -0.54
C VAL A 92 2.02 1.58 -0.29
N PRO A 93 1.20 0.64 -0.80
CA PRO A 93 1.51 -0.77 -0.62
C PRO A 93 2.87 -1.17 -1.20
N LEU A 94 3.23 -0.63 -2.35
CA LEU A 94 4.54 -0.91 -2.96
C LEU A 94 5.68 -0.39 -2.10
N LYS A 95 5.54 0.81 -1.55
CA LYS A 95 6.58 1.35 -0.67
C LYS A 95 6.74 0.53 0.59
N ILE A 96 5.64 0.09 1.20
CA ILE A 96 5.69 -0.75 2.38
C ILE A 96 6.40 -2.07 2.07
N ALA A 97 6.06 -2.69 0.95
CA ALA A 97 6.60 -4.00 0.59
C ALA A 97 8.07 -3.93 0.16
N LEU A 98 8.45 -2.90 -0.58
CA LEU A 98 9.78 -2.81 -1.16
C LEU A 98 10.76 -2.00 -0.31
N GLY A 99 10.25 -1.17 0.60
CA GLY A 99 11.09 -0.41 1.50
C GLY A 99 12.07 0.50 0.79
N ARG A 100 13.35 0.35 1.12
CA ARG A 100 14.41 1.22 0.57
C ARG A 100 14.71 0.98 -0.89
N ARG A 101 14.20 -0.09 -1.47
CA ARG A 101 14.44 -0.39 -2.89
C ARG A 101 13.65 0.53 -3.81
N VAL A 102 12.69 1.28 -3.29
CA VAL A 102 11.89 2.19 -4.09
C VAL A 102 11.72 3.54 -3.38
N ASP A 103 11.85 4.61 -4.16
CA ASP A 103 11.49 5.96 -3.73
C ASP A 103 10.17 6.29 -4.41
N VAL A 104 9.13 6.49 -3.61
CA VAL A 104 7.78 6.72 -4.14
C VAL A 104 7.37 8.17 -3.92
N THR A 105 6.88 8.78 -4.99
CA THR A 105 6.21 10.08 -4.92
C THR A 105 4.75 9.87 -5.25
N LEU A 106 3.87 10.32 -4.37
CA LEU A 106 2.43 10.22 -4.53
C LEU A 106 1.89 11.58 -4.97
N LEU A 107 1.17 11.62 -6.08
CA LEU A 107 0.59 12.86 -6.61
C LEU A 107 -0.91 12.75 -6.72
N ASP A 108 -1.61 13.75 -6.21
CA ASP A 108 -3.05 13.87 -6.40
C ASP A 108 -3.46 15.33 -6.33
N ALA A 109 -4.42 15.71 -7.16
CA ALA A 109 -4.91 17.09 -7.21
C ALA A 109 -5.94 17.38 -6.11
N ASN A 110 -6.51 16.36 -5.47
CA ASN A 110 -7.56 16.51 -4.47
C ASN A 110 -6.94 16.72 -3.08
N GLY A 111 -7.22 17.90 -2.49
CA GLY A 111 -6.62 18.26 -1.20
C GLY A 111 -6.99 17.34 -0.05
N LYS A 112 -8.22 16.80 -0.03
CA LYS A 112 -8.62 15.86 1.01
C LYS A 112 -7.83 14.56 0.91
N LYS A 113 -7.57 14.08 -0.31
CA LYS A 113 -6.78 12.89 -0.52
C LYS A 113 -5.32 13.13 -0.15
N VAL A 114 -4.76 14.28 -0.49
CA VAL A 114 -3.40 14.64 -0.08
C VAL A 114 -3.27 14.66 1.43
N SER A 115 -4.26 15.23 2.14
CA SER A 115 -4.26 15.24 3.60
C SER A 115 -4.30 13.83 4.18
N PHE A 116 -5.12 12.95 3.59
CA PHE A 116 -5.17 11.55 3.99
C PHE A 116 -3.82 10.87 3.79
N LEU A 117 -3.18 11.08 2.65
CA LEU A 117 -1.89 10.48 2.35
C LEU A 117 -0.81 10.94 3.34
N SER A 118 -0.80 12.23 3.67
CA SER A 118 0.15 12.75 4.68
C SER A 118 -0.08 12.10 6.04
N HIS A 119 -1.33 11.90 6.42
CA HIS A 119 -1.67 11.22 7.66
C HIS A 119 -1.19 9.77 7.65
N VAL A 120 -1.41 9.04 6.57
CA VAL A 120 -0.96 7.66 6.42
C VAL A 120 0.56 7.55 6.53
N ILE A 121 1.28 8.43 5.85
CA ILE A 121 2.74 8.43 5.89
C ILE A 121 3.23 8.59 7.33
N GLY A 122 2.59 9.48 8.09
CA GLY A 122 2.94 9.66 9.49
C GLY A 122 2.63 8.45 10.36
N LEU A 123 1.54 7.73 10.05
CA LEU A 123 1.12 6.57 10.83
C LEU A 123 1.96 5.32 10.63
N VAL A 124 2.31 5.03 9.38
CA VAL A 124 3.07 3.83 9.08
C VAL A 124 4.58 4.05 9.27
N GLY A 125 4.94 5.25 9.64
CA GLY A 125 6.28 5.59 10.11
C GLY A 125 7.37 5.35 9.08
N ASP A 126 8.51 4.89 9.58
CA ASP A 126 9.70 4.71 8.75
C ASP A 126 9.56 3.62 7.70
N SER A 127 8.48 2.85 7.76
CA SER A 127 8.20 1.85 6.72
C SER A 127 7.90 2.51 5.39
N ILE A 128 7.53 3.80 5.42
CA ILE A 128 7.26 4.56 4.21
C ILE A 128 8.12 5.82 4.22
N ALA A 129 8.92 6.00 3.21
CA ALA A 129 9.59 7.26 2.93
C ALA A 129 9.14 7.71 1.56
N GLY A 130 8.03 8.44 1.52
CA GLY A 130 7.46 8.91 0.27
C GLY A 130 7.21 10.41 0.31
N THR A 131 6.98 10.98 -0.84
CA THR A 131 6.61 12.40 -0.97
C THR A 131 5.17 12.47 -1.47
N VAL A 132 4.42 13.31 -0.86
CA VAL A 132 3.03 13.56 -1.26
C VAL A 132 2.93 14.90 -1.97
#